data_391ba78dab2dd6a82ea61f72020d4e3e
#
_entry.id   391ba78dab2dd6a82ea61f72020d4e3e
#
_cell.length_a   1.000
_cell.length_b   1.000
_cell.length_c   1.000
_cell.angle_alpha   90.00
_cell.angle_beta   90.00
_cell.angle_gamma   90.00
#
_symmetry.space_group_name_H-M   'P 1'
#
loop_
_entity.id
_entity.type
_entity.pdbx_description
1 polymer ?
#
loop_
_entity_poly.entity_id
_entity_poly.type
_entity_poly.pdbx_seq_one_letter_code
_entity_poly.pdbx_strand_id
1 'polypeptide(L)'
;MRLRASIAIVTGAIALRLAIGVGFANYDTLYSLVWGQQLARGQTPSYKLPLAPTPHPLLEALGVILAPLGAAATIAIVVALAYLSLAALGYLVYRLGTSWFSWPVGLAATALILSRYEVLSYGVRAYVDIPYVVLVLIALAIETRRRRAGWPVIALLDLAGLLRPEAWLFAGIYWLYLWRGSSLNERVRLGALVALAPILWACSDLLVTGKPLWSLTNTRATAKTLHRATGIANVPYYGARRLGEVLGPDGLFAAGLGGALALWLTRSRALLGALAALAALVALALVASSGLPIQDRYVFLIAALGAIFGGAGLFGWRSLERDHPRRRLWQGASIVIVLVIGASIAWQVPRFDKTFDSSRPADQSLGAQQRIQADLVSLVSSHAITERCGRISVPYATPVPLLALYLHTGPTEIVVAQVNHGTYLQAANHAVYLQYQLDRHELARSGGIPPGFRLVAGNRSWHVYSNCG
;
A
#
# COMPACT_ATOMS: atom_id res chain seq x y z
N MET A 1 27.37 -4.81 9.70
CA MET A 1 26.02 -5.41 9.53
C MET A 1 25.06 -4.49 8.74
N ARG A 2 25.06 -3.17 8.97
CA ARG A 2 24.20 -2.20 8.24
C ARG A 2 24.49 -2.17 6.72
N LEU A 3 25.77 -2.10 6.32
CA LEU A 3 26.19 -2.05 4.92
C LEU A 3 25.69 -3.28 4.09
N ARG A 4 25.83 -4.50 4.64
CA ARG A 4 25.33 -5.72 3.97
C ARG A 4 23.82 -5.72 3.77
N ALA A 5 23.06 -5.16 4.73
CA ALA A 5 21.61 -5.02 4.61
C ALA A 5 21.24 -4.02 3.51
N SER A 6 21.88 -2.85 3.48
CA SER A 6 21.65 -1.83 2.45
C SER A 6 21.99 -2.36 1.06
N ILE A 7 23.13 -3.05 0.90
CA ILE A 7 23.51 -3.68 -0.38
C ILE A 7 22.44 -4.70 -0.81
N ALA A 8 21.99 -5.59 0.09
CA ALA A 8 20.98 -6.60 -0.23
C ALA A 8 19.65 -5.96 -0.66
N ILE A 9 19.22 -4.90 0.02
CA ILE A 9 17.96 -4.19 -0.30
C ILE A 9 18.10 -3.48 -1.66
N VAL A 10 19.19 -2.77 -1.91
CA VAL A 10 19.40 -2.05 -3.17
C VAL A 10 19.49 -3.05 -4.34
N THR A 11 20.29 -4.10 -4.20
CA THR A 11 20.40 -5.15 -5.23
C THR A 11 19.06 -5.83 -5.47
N GLY A 12 18.30 -6.15 -4.40
CA GLY A 12 16.96 -6.71 -4.51
C GLY A 12 15.98 -5.77 -5.22
N ALA A 13 16.03 -4.45 -4.94
CA ALA A 13 15.21 -3.46 -5.60
C ALA A 13 15.51 -3.35 -7.10
N ILE A 14 16.79 -3.36 -7.47
CA ILE A 14 17.23 -3.37 -8.87
C ILE A 14 16.75 -4.65 -9.57
N ALA A 15 16.94 -5.81 -8.94
CA ALA A 15 16.49 -7.10 -9.49
C ALA A 15 14.97 -7.12 -9.71
N LEU A 16 14.18 -6.67 -8.72
CA LEU A 16 12.72 -6.56 -8.85
C LEU A 16 12.32 -5.58 -9.96
N ARG A 17 13.02 -4.42 -10.07
CA ARG A 17 12.74 -3.43 -11.13
C ARG A 17 13.00 -3.99 -12.52
N LEU A 18 14.07 -4.75 -12.68
CA LEU A 18 14.43 -5.39 -13.95
C LEU A 18 13.45 -6.54 -14.30
N ALA A 19 13.03 -7.32 -13.30
CA ALA A 19 12.13 -8.46 -13.51
C ALA A 19 10.68 -8.00 -13.82
N ILE A 20 10.18 -6.96 -13.14
CA ILE A 20 8.77 -6.52 -13.27
C ILE A 20 8.62 -5.46 -14.37
N GLY A 21 9.59 -4.57 -14.54
CA GLY A 21 9.58 -3.55 -15.60
C GLY A 21 8.59 -2.39 -15.44
N VAL A 22 7.59 -2.50 -14.55
CA VAL A 22 6.49 -1.54 -14.36
C VAL A 22 6.63 -0.80 -13.04
N GLY A 23 6.36 0.51 -13.04
CA GLY A 23 6.30 1.30 -11.79
C GLY A 23 5.70 2.69 -12.03
N PHE A 24 4.71 3.05 -11.23
CA PHE A 24 4.01 4.33 -11.32
C PHE A 24 3.35 4.69 -9.98
N ALA A 25 3.01 5.95 -9.80
CA ALA A 25 2.29 6.41 -8.62
C ALA A 25 0.78 6.16 -8.80
N ASN A 26 0.15 5.53 -7.80
CA ASN A 26 -1.30 5.35 -7.75
C ASN A 26 -2.02 6.66 -7.39
N TYR A 27 -3.34 6.63 -7.44
CA TYR A 27 -4.23 7.76 -7.15
C TYR A 27 -3.99 8.38 -5.76
N ASP A 28 -3.91 7.56 -4.70
CA ASP A 28 -3.73 8.03 -3.33
C ASP A 28 -2.35 8.70 -3.15
N THR A 29 -1.31 8.11 -3.74
CA THR A 29 0.06 8.64 -3.72
C THR A 29 0.16 9.94 -4.50
N LEU A 30 -0.45 10.01 -5.69
CA LEU A 30 -0.47 11.25 -6.49
C LEU A 30 -1.12 12.39 -5.72
N TYR A 31 -2.25 12.16 -5.04
CA TYR A 31 -2.88 13.20 -4.20
C TYR A 31 -1.96 13.66 -3.07
N SER A 32 -1.33 12.73 -2.33
CA SER A 32 -0.40 13.12 -1.27
C SER A 32 0.78 13.95 -1.78
N LEU A 33 1.29 13.67 -2.98
CA LEU A 33 2.35 14.46 -3.62
C LEU A 33 1.85 15.85 -4.03
N VAL A 34 0.64 15.96 -4.60
CA VAL A 34 0.03 17.24 -4.95
C VAL A 34 -0.24 18.09 -3.71
N TRP A 35 -0.76 17.50 -2.64
CA TRP A 35 -0.96 18.19 -1.37
C TRP A 35 0.36 18.65 -0.76
N GLY A 36 1.42 17.84 -0.86
CA GLY A 36 2.77 18.27 -0.51
C GLY A 36 3.27 19.45 -1.35
N GLN A 37 3.00 19.47 -2.66
CA GLN A 37 3.32 20.62 -3.51
C GLN A 37 2.51 21.88 -3.12
N GLN A 38 1.24 21.75 -2.78
CA GLN A 38 0.41 22.87 -2.28
C GLN A 38 1.02 23.42 -1.00
N LEU A 39 1.36 22.55 -0.03
CA LEU A 39 2.04 22.97 1.21
C LEU A 39 3.38 23.68 0.95
N ALA A 40 4.20 23.15 0.03
CA ALA A 40 5.48 23.79 -0.33
C ALA A 40 5.33 25.20 -0.92
N ARG A 41 4.16 25.51 -1.46
CA ARG A 41 3.80 26.87 -2.01
C ARG A 41 3.06 27.73 -0.99
N GLY A 42 2.88 27.27 0.25
CA GLY A 42 2.08 27.97 1.26
C GLY A 42 0.56 27.94 0.98
N GLN A 43 0.11 27.01 0.13
CA GLN A 43 -1.31 26.83 -0.19
C GLN A 43 -1.94 25.78 0.74
N THR A 44 -3.22 25.90 1.01
CA THR A 44 -3.98 24.91 1.77
C THR A 44 -4.25 23.66 0.91
N PRO A 45 -3.92 22.45 1.37
CA PRO A 45 -4.23 21.23 0.67
C PRO A 45 -5.72 21.03 0.41
N SER A 46 -6.05 20.49 -0.76
CA SER A 46 -7.44 20.33 -1.21
C SER A 46 -8.09 19.03 -0.74
N TYR A 47 -8.10 18.75 0.59
CA TYR A 47 -8.65 17.51 1.17
C TYR A 47 -10.16 17.34 0.96
N LYS A 48 -10.90 18.44 0.76
CA LYS A 48 -12.37 18.44 0.69
C LYS A 48 -12.95 18.06 -0.67
N LEU A 49 -12.10 17.72 -1.64
CA LEU A 49 -12.57 17.29 -2.97
C LEU A 49 -13.36 15.99 -2.90
N PRO A 50 -14.39 15.83 -3.74
CA PRO A 50 -15.10 14.55 -3.88
C PRO A 50 -14.14 13.42 -4.25
N LEU A 51 -14.29 12.28 -3.60
CA LEU A 51 -13.46 11.08 -3.80
C LEU A 51 -11.96 11.28 -3.50
N ALA A 52 -11.55 12.42 -2.93
CA ALA A 52 -10.19 12.60 -2.45
C ALA A 52 -9.85 11.48 -1.45
N PRO A 53 -8.65 10.86 -1.56
CA PRO A 53 -8.25 9.79 -0.66
C PRO A 53 -7.99 10.31 0.75
N THR A 54 -7.74 9.39 1.67
CA THR A 54 -7.27 9.71 3.01
C THR A 54 -5.89 10.36 2.94
N PRO A 55 -5.67 11.53 3.56
CA PRO A 55 -4.34 12.12 3.69
C PRO A 55 -3.34 11.19 4.39
N HIS A 56 -2.09 11.22 3.95
CA HIS A 56 -0.99 10.47 4.55
C HIS A 56 0.14 11.45 4.94
N PRO A 57 0.15 11.99 6.19
CA PRO A 57 1.04 13.10 6.56
C PRO A 57 2.53 12.87 6.26
N LEU A 58 3.03 11.63 6.44
CA LEU A 58 4.44 11.32 6.11
C LEU A 58 4.72 11.39 4.61
N LEU A 59 3.78 10.94 3.76
CA LEU A 59 3.94 11.01 2.31
C LEU A 59 3.76 12.44 1.80
N GLU A 60 2.90 13.23 2.42
CA GLU A 60 2.77 14.66 2.12
C GLU A 60 4.03 15.44 2.47
N ALA A 61 4.63 15.14 3.64
CA ALA A 61 5.93 15.71 4.02
C ALA A 61 7.03 15.36 2.99
N LEU A 62 7.03 14.11 2.48
CA LEU A 62 7.91 13.73 1.37
C LEU A 62 7.58 14.55 0.11
N GLY A 63 6.31 14.77 -0.20
CA GLY A 63 5.86 15.62 -1.31
C GLY A 63 6.35 17.06 -1.20
N VAL A 64 6.37 17.64 0.02
CA VAL A 64 6.97 18.97 0.29
C VAL A 64 8.46 18.97 -0.07
N ILE A 65 9.21 17.96 0.40
CA ILE A 65 10.66 17.85 0.18
C ILE A 65 10.97 17.69 -1.32
N LEU A 66 10.16 16.94 -2.04
CA LEU A 66 10.37 16.63 -3.46
C LEU A 66 9.81 17.71 -4.42
N ALA A 67 8.96 18.61 -3.94
CA ALA A 67 8.31 19.64 -4.76
C ALA A 67 9.29 20.46 -5.64
N PRO A 68 10.48 20.87 -5.16
CA PRO A 68 11.43 21.64 -5.97
C PRO A 68 12.01 20.86 -7.17
N LEU A 69 11.93 19.52 -7.17
CA LEU A 69 12.51 18.68 -8.22
C LEU A 69 11.61 18.55 -9.46
N GLY A 70 10.37 19.03 -9.37
CA GLY A 70 9.37 18.88 -10.42
C GLY A 70 8.69 17.50 -10.43
N ALA A 71 7.60 17.39 -11.20
CA ALA A 71 6.71 16.24 -11.18
C ALA A 71 7.39 14.92 -11.62
N ALA A 72 8.14 14.96 -12.71
CA ALA A 72 8.79 13.78 -13.29
C ALA A 72 9.83 13.17 -12.33
N ALA A 73 10.70 13.99 -11.74
CA ALA A 73 11.71 13.54 -10.77
C ALA A 73 11.04 13.04 -9.48
N THR A 74 10.00 13.73 -9.01
CA THR A 74 9.21 13.32 -7.85
C THR A 74 8.63 11.91 -8.03
N ILE A 75 7.98 11.65 -9.16
CA ILE A 75 7.42 10.31 -9.46
C ILE A 75 8.54 9.27 -9.58
N ALA A 76 9.65 9.58 -10.25
CA ALA A 76 10.78 8.65 -10.39
C ALA A 76 11.36 8.25 -9.03
N ILE A 77 11.55 9.21 -8.11
CA ILE A 77 12.03 8.97 -6.74
C ILE A 77 11.02 8.12 -5.96
N VAL A 78 9.74 8.44 -6.03
CA VAL A 78 8.69 7.69 -5.32
C VAL A 78 8.59 6.25 -5.83
N VAL A 79 8.71 6.01 -7.12
CA VAL A 79 8.79 4.66 -7.71
C VAL A 79 10.06 3.94 -7.25
N ALA A 80 11.21 4.61 -7.19
CA ALA A 80 12.44 4.00 -6.66
C ALA A 80 12.28 3.61 -5.18
N LEU A 81 11.69 4.47 -4.34
CA LEU A 81 11.37 4.18 -2.94
C LEU A 81 10.38 3.01 -2.79
N ALA A 82 9.44 2.86 -3.71
CA ALA A 82 8.50 1.76 -3.74
C ALA A 82 9.22 0.41 -3.98
N TYR A 83 10.14 0.35 -4.94
CA TYR A 83 10.97 -0.85 -5.17
C TYR A 83 11.92 -1.14 -4.01
N LEU A 84 12.52 -0.10 -3.40
CA LEU A 84 13.32 -0.26 -2.19
C LEU A 84 12.47 -0.81 -1.03
N SER A 85 11.23 -0.37 -0.90
CA SER A 85 10.30 -0.87 0.12
C SER A 85 9.91 -2.33 -0.12
N LEU A 86 9.66 -2.75 -1.36
CA LEU A 86 9.41 -4.15 -1.71
C LEU A 86 10.62 -5.05 -1.37
N ALA A 87 11.82 -4.62 -1.74
CA ALA A 87 13.04 -5.36 -1.41
C ALA A 87 13.29 -5.40 0.10
N ALA A 88 13.03 -4.30 0.81
CA ALA A 88 13.11 -4.23 2.27
C ALA A 88 12.09 -5.16 2.94
N LEU A 89 10.85 -5.24 2.43
CA LEU A 89 9.85 -6.20 2.87
C LEU A 89 10.37 -7.64 2.80
N GLY A 90 10.87 -8.06 1.62
CA GLY A 90 11.44 -9.39 1.44
C GLY A 90 12.64 -9.64 2.37
N TYR A 91 13.54 -8.67 2.48
CA TYR A 91 14.70 -8.76 3.38
C TYR A 91 14.29 -8.89 4.85
N LEU A 92 13.30 -8.15 5.31
CA LEU A 92 12.84 -8.18 6.71
C LEU A 92 12.10 -9.48 7.02
N VAL A 93 11.28 -9.99 6.10
CA VAL A 93 10.64 -11.30 6.21
C VAL A 93 11.70 -12.41 6.28
N TYR A 94 12.74 -12.35 5.43
CA TYR A 94 13.90 -13.25 5.52
C TYR A 94 14.56 -13.18 6.88
N ARG A 95 14.85 -11.98 7.36
CA ARG A 95 15.57 -11.76 8.63
C ARG A 95 14.77 -12.23 9.84
N LEU A 96 13.48 -11.96 9.89
CA LEU A 96 12.60 -12.41 10.96
C LEU A 96 12.42 -13.93 10.94
N GLY A 97 12.14 -14.52 9.77
CA GLY A 97 12.03 -15.98 9.62
C GLY A 97 13.33 -16.69 10.01
N THR A 98 14.49 -16.12 9.63
CA THR A 98 15.81 -16.66 10.01
C THR A 98 16.04 -16.54 11.52
N SER A 99 15.68 -15.41 12.14
CA SER A 99 15.95 -15.19 13.56
C SER A 99 15.00 -15.96 14.48
N TRP A 100 13.76 -16.19 14.06
CA TRP A 100 12.80 -16.97 14.84
C TRP A 100 12.98 -18.48 14.66
N PHE A 101 13.35 -18.92 13.47
CA PHE A 101 13.46 -20.35 13.15
C PHE A 101 14.82 -20.72 12.54
N SER A 102 14.99 -20.51 11.22
CA SER A 102 16.20 -20.84 10.49
C SER A 102 16.27 -20.13 9.15
N TRP A 103 17.47 -20.08 8.50
CA TRP A 103 17.62 -19.43 7.20
C TRP A 103 16.73 -20.01 6.09
N PRO A 104 16.43 -21.34 6.01
CA PRO A 104 15.52 -21.84 4.99
C PRO A 104 14.08 -21.38 5.21
N VAL A 105 13.66 -21.20 6.47
CA VAL A 105 12.35 -20.60 6.81
C VAL A 105 12.28 -19.17 6.29
N GLY A 106 13.32 -18.37 6.54
CA GLY A 106 13.39 -17.01 6.04
C GLY A 106 13.35 -16.92 4.51
N LEU A 107 14.09 -17.79 3.83
CA LEU A 107 14.10 -17.84 2.36
C LEU A 107 12.73 -18.23 1.78
N ALA A 108 12.13 -19.29 2.31
CA ALA A 108 10.80 -19.74 1.88
C ALA A 108 9.71 -18.69 2.14
N ALA A 109 9.76 -18.02 3.29
CA ALA A 109 8.84 -16.94 3.62
C ALA A 109 8.95 -15.76 2.66
N THR A 110 10.19 -15.39 2.29
CA THR A 110 10.46 -14.32 1.31
C THR A 110 9.95 -14.71 -0.07
N ALA A 111 10.21 -15.92 -0.52
CA ALA A 111 9.70 -16.43 -1.78
C ALA A 111 8.16 -16.42 -1.78
N LEU A 112 7.53 -16.85 -0.66
CA LEU A 112 6.09 -16.89 -0.53
C LEU A 112 5.47 -15.50 -0.63
N ILE A 113 6.00 -14.47 0.06
CA ILE A 113 5.40 -13.13 0.05
C ILE A 113 5.69 -12.36 -1.25
N LEU A 114 6.90 -12.47 -1.80
CA LEU A 114 7.28 -11.76 -3.03
C LEU A 114 6.78 -12.46 -4.32
N SER A 115 6.23 -13.67 -4.23
CA SER A 115 5.52 -14.29 -5.37
C SER A 115 4.04 -13.87 -5.45
N ARG A 116 3.53 -13.09 -4.51
CA ARG A 116 2.11 -12.71 -4.47
C ARG A 116 1.86 -11.48 -5.32
N TYR A 117 0.94 -11.65 -6.29
CA TYR A 117 0.57 -10.60 -7.23
C TYR A 117 0.12 -9.32 -6.51
N GLU A 118 -0.76 -9.44 -5.51
CA GLU A 118 -1.27 -8.26 -4.79
C GLU A 118 -0.14 -7.47 -4.11
N VAL A 119 0.81 -8.16 -3.47
CA VAL A 119 1.96 -7.50 -2.82
C VAL A 119 2.82 -6.77 -3.84
N LEU A 120 3.14 -7.42 -4.97
CA LEU A 120 3.92 -6.81 -6.05
C LEU A 120 3.15 -5.64 -6.70
N SER A 121 1.87 -5.84 -7.01
CA SER A 121 1.00 -4.86 -7.62
C SER A 121 0.89 -3.57 -6.78
N TYR A 122 0.62 -3.69 -5.47
CA TYR A 122 0.57 -2.53 -4.58
C TYR A 122 1.95 -1.87 -4.42
N GLY A 123 3.02 -2.68 -4.39
CA GLY A 123 4.38 -2.16 -4.32
C GLY A 123 4.75 -1.33 -5.54
N VAL A 124 4.64 -1.87 -6.76
CA VAL A 124 5.05 -1.15 -7.99
C VAL A 124 4.17 0.06 -8.33
N ARG A 125 2.95 0.09 -7.79
CA ARG A 125 2.05 1.26 -7.84
C ARG A 125 2.33 2.29 -6.75
N ALA A 126 3.42 2.10 -5.98
CA ALA A 126 3.88 3.01 -4.93
C ALA A 126 2.82 3.30 -3.85
N TYR A 127 2.01 2.32 -3.44
CA TYR A 127 1.11 2.48 -2.30
C TYR A 127 1.88 2.61 -0.98
N VAL A 128 1.39 3.41 -0.06
CA VAL A 128 1.96 3.63 1.28
C VAL A 128 1.94 2.38 2.17
N ASP A 129 1.15 1.38 1.79
CA ASP A 129 0.94 0.13 2.54
C ASP A 129 2.22 -0.70 2.68
N ILE A 130 3.04 -0.78 1.63
CA ILE A 130 4.31 -1.52 1.69
C ILE A 130 5.34 -0.82 2.60
N PRO A 131 5.64 0.50 2.47
CA PRO A 131 6.47 1.21 3.43
C PRO A 131 5.96 1.13 4.87
N TYR A 132 4.65 1.20 5.09
CA TYR A 132 4.04 0.99 6.40
C TYR A 132 4.40 -0.38 7.00
N VAL A 133 4.18 -1.47 6.24
CA VAL A 133 4.55 -2.83 6.69
C VAL A 133 6.05 -2.92 6.97
N VAL A 134 6.89 -2.34 6.13
CA VAL A 134 8.35 -2.29 6.33
C VAL A 134 8.71 -1.65 7.66
N LEU A 135 8.14 -0.49 8.00
CA LEU A 135 8.39 0.19 9.28
C LEU A 135 7.99 -0.67 10.48
N VAL A 136 6.82 -1.31 10.42
CA VAL A 136 6.36 -2.22 11.49
C VAL A 136 7.28 -3.44 11.61
N LEU A 137 7.72 -4.03 10.49
CA LEU A 137 8.65 -5.16 10.51
C LEU A 137 10.06 -4.77 11.01
N ILE A 138 10.53 -3.54 10.75
CA ILE A 138 11.77 -3.02 11.34
C ILE A 138 11.62 -2.92 12.86
N ALA A 139 10.50 -2.36 13.35
CA ALA A 139 10.20 -2.28 14.79
C ALA A 139 10.20 -3.68 15.42
N LEU A 140 9.55 -4.66 14.77
CA LEU A 140 9.51 -6.04 15.21
C LEU A 140 10.91 -6.72 15.18
N ALA A 141 11.73 -6.42 14.18
CA ALA A 141 13.10 -6.92 14.09
C ALA A 141 14.02 -6.34 15.19
N ILE A 142 13.82 -5.09 15.58
CA ILE A 142 14.53 -4.48 16.72
C ILE A 142 14.10 -5.19 18.00
N GLU A 143 12.81 -5.35 18.25
CA GLU A 143 12.26 -6.01 19.44
C GLU A 143 12.67 -7.48 19.52
N THR A 144 12.78 -8.17 18.38
CA THR A 144 13.31 -9.55 18.32
C THR A 144 14.75 -9.65 18.82
N ARG A 145 15.59 -8.66 18.49
CA ARG A 145 17.01 -8.65 18.87
C ARG A 145 17.24 -8.16 20.29
N ARG A 146 16.50 -7.13 20.68
CA ARG A 146 16.59 -6.49 21.99
C ARG A 146 15.19 -6.31 22.53
N ARG A 147 14.80 -7.19 23.44
CA ARG A 147 13.52 -7.10 24.13
C ARG A 147 13.40 -5.79 24.88
N ARG A 148 12.23 -5.17 24.81
CA ARG A 148 11.91 -3.89 25.44
C ARG A 148 12.87 -2.78 24.98
N ALA A 149 13.11 -2.69 23.68
CA ALA A 149 14.04 -1.74 23.09
C ALA A 149 13.62 -0.27 23.32
N GLY A 150 12.35 -0.02 23.65
CA GLY A 150 11.85 1.29 24.07
C GLY A 150 11.58 2.25 22.91
N TRP A 151 12.04 3.50 23.04
CA TRP A 151 11.71 4.59 22.12
C TRP A 151 11.98 4.32 20.63
N PRO A 152 13.04 3.56 20.20
CA PRO A 152 13.25 3.37 18.75
C PRO A 152 12.13 2.56 18.07
N VAL A 153 11.51 1.63 18.82
CA VAL A 153 10.36 0.87 18.33
C VAL A 153 9.14 1.77 18.22
N ILE A 154 8.87 2.61 19.25
CA ILE A 154 7.74 3.55 19.22
C ILE A 154 7.91 4.56 18.07
N ALA A 155 9.10 5.13 17.89
CA ALA A 155 9.36 6.09 16.81
C ALA A 155 9.10 5.50 15.41
N LEU A 156 9.45 4.23 15.19
CA LEU A 156 9.13 3.54 13.93
C LEU A 156 7.64 3.29 13.77
N LEU A 157 6.93 2.96 14.86
CA LEU A 157 5.50 2.78 14.86
C LEU A 157 4.76 4.11 14.65
N ASP A 158 5.29 5.23 15.15
CA ASP A 158 4.76 6.57 14.89
C ASP A 158 4.95 6.98 13.43
N LEU A 159 6.13 6.75 12.84
CA LEU A 159 6.33 6.96 11.41
C LEU A 159 5.37 6.10 10.57
N ALA A 160 5.18 4.83 10.97
CA ALA A 160 4.18 3.97 10.35
C ALA A 160 2.76 4.54 10.57
N GLY A 161 2.48 5.13 11.73
CA GLY A 161 1.21 5.77 12.09
C GLY A 161 0.89 7.02 11.28
N LEU A 162 1.90 7.72 10.77
CA LEU A 162 1.73 8.84 9.84
C LEU A 162 1.48 8.38 8.38
N LEU A 163 1.64 7.08 8.08
CA LEU A 163 1.22 6.46 6.84
C LEU A 163 -0.16 5.78 7.00
N ARG A 164 -0.36 5.10 8.16
CA ARG A 164 -1.58 4.33 8.42
C ARG A 164 -1.94 4.31 9.91
N PRO A 165 -3.17 4.69 10.28
CA PRO A 165 -3.57 4.83 11.68
C PRO A 165 -3.56 3.53 12.48
N GLU A 166 -3.56 2.36 11.82
CA GLU A 166 -3.49 1.06 12.51
C GLU A 166 -2.23 0.92 13.36
N ALA A 167 -1.12 1.60 12.98
CA ALA A 167 0.11 1.56 13.76
C ALA A 167 -0.01 2.25 15.14
N TRP A 168 -0.99 3.15 15.32
CA TRP A 168 -1.25 3.76 16.64
C TRP A 168 -1.63 2.71 17.68
N LEU A 169 -2.40 1.69 17.27
CA LEU A 169 -2.70 0.57 18.16
C LEU A 169 -1.43 -0.21 18.54
N PHE A 170 -0.54 -0.44 17.58
CA PHE A 170 0.71 -1.18 17.87
C PHE A 170 1.63 -0.37 18.79
N ALA A 171 1.73 0.94 18.59
CA ALA A 171 2.48 1.84 19.48
C ALA A 171 1.90 1.84 20.90
N GLY A 172 0.57 1.91 21.02
CA GLY A 172 -0.14 1.83 22.30
C GLY A 172 0.07 0.50 23.01
N ILE A 173 -0.10 -0.64 22.32
CA ILE A 173 0.15 -1.98 22.87
C ILE A 173 1.61 -2.11 23.31
N TYR A 174 2.54 -1.63 22.50
CA TYR A 174 3.96 -1.69 22.85
C TYR A 174 4.30 -0.81 24.05
N TRP A 175 3.73 0.37 24.17
CA TRP A 175 3.87 1.23 25.35
C TRP A 175 3.34 0.54 26.61
N LEU A 176 2.17 -0.09 26.55
CA LEU A 176 1.63 -0.87 27.67
C LEU A 176 2.52 -2.07 28.02
N TYR A 177 3.13 -2.73 27.03
CA TYR A 177 4.11 -3.78 27.27
C TYR A 177 5.34 -3.28 28.01
N LEU A 178 5.77 -2.05 27.74
CA LEU A 178 6.90 -1.42 28.42
C LEU A 178 6.56 -0.95 29.85
N TRP A 179 5.27 -0.80 30.18
CA TRP A 179 4.80 -0.20 31.43
C TRP A 179 5.42 -0.82 32.68
N ARG A 180 5.49 -2.17 32.72
CA ARG A 180 6.14 -2.88 33.81
C ARG A 180 7.66 -2.71 33.73
N GLY A 181 8.27 -2.08 34.75
CA GLY A 181 9.72 -1.84 34.81
C GLY A 181 10.18 -0.49 34.29
N SER A 182 9.27 0.38 33.81
CA SER A 182 9.57 1.78 33.47
C SER A 182 9.22 2.72 34.61
N SER A 183 10.07 3.76 34.82
CA SER A 183 9.78 4.85 35.76
C SER A 183 8.61 5.70 35.28
N LEU A 184 8.01 6.52 36.17
CA LEU A 184 6.91 7.41 35.78
C LEU A 184 7.31 8.38 34.65
N ASN A 185 8.50 8.98 34.75
CA ASN A 185 9.04 9.88 33.74
C ASN A 185 9.20 9.18 32.39
N GLU A 186 9.66 7.94 32.36
CA GLU A 186 9.81 7.16 31.15
C GLU A 186 8.44 6.81 30.55
N ARG A 187 7.46 6.42 31.36
CA ARG A 187 6.06 6.16 30.91
C ARG A 187 5.46 7.40 30.25
N VAL A 188 5.63 8.57 30.88
CA VAL A 188 5.11 9.84 30.34
C VAL A 188 5.81 10.20 29.03
N ARG A 189 7.15 10.11 28.97
CA ARG A 189 7.92 10.40 27.74
C ARG A 189 7.53 9.47 26.60
N LEU A 190 7.44 8.17 26.84
CA LEU A 190 7.05 7.20 25.83
C LEU A 190 5.58 7.36 25.45
N GLY A 191 4.69 7.68 26.39
CA GLY A 191 3.29 7.99 26.12
C GLY A 191 3.12 9.24 25.26
N ALA A 192 3.89 10.29 25.51
CA ALA A 192 3.92 11.49 24.68
C ALA A 192 4.40 11.17 23.24
N LEU A 193 5.40 10.30 23.10
CA LEU A 193 5.85 9.84 21.78
C LEU A 193 4.75 9.06 21.07
N VAL A 194 4.07 8.10 21.73
CA VAL A 194 2.93 7.34 21.15
C VAL A 194 1.79 8.24 20.72
N ALA A 195 1.56 9.36 21.42
CA ALA A 195 0.52 10.31 21.08
C ALA A 195 0.89 11.22 19.88
N LEU A 196 2.17 11.26 19.49
CA LEU A 196 2.67 12.21 18.50
C LEU A 196 2.02 12.00 17.13
N ALA A 197 1.99 10.78 16.60
CA ALA A 197 1.43 10.50 15.29
C ALA A 197 -0.09 10.81 15.21
N PRO A 198 -0.95 10.34 16.13
CA PRO A 198 -2.38 10.70 16.11
C PRO A 198 -2.61 12.21 16.31
N ILE A 199 -1.81 12.89 17.13
CA ILE A 199 -1.91 14.35 17.32
C ILE A 199 -1.53 15.08 16.03
N LEU A 200 -0.41 14.74 15.40
CA LEU A 200 0.00 15.35 14.14
C LEU A 200 -1.05 15.16 13.04
N TRP A 201 -1.66 13.98 12.97
CA TRP A 201 -2.73 13.71 12.01
C TRP A 201 -3.98 14.54 12.30
N ALA A 202 -4.44 14.56 13.55
CA ALA A 202 -5.59 15.37 13.95
C ALA A 202 -5.34 16.89 13.76
N CYS A 203 -4.12 17.36 14.02
CA CYS A 203 -3.72 18.75 13.75
C CYS A 203 -3.73 19.05 12.24
N SER A 204 -3.22 18.17 11.40
CA SER A 204 -3.28 18.31 9.94
C SER A 204 -4.73 18.43 9.45
N ASP A 205 -5.60 17.51 9.88
CA ASP A 205 -7.03 17.55 9.56
C ASP A 205 -7.69 18.87 10.03
N LEU A 206 -7.41 19.28 11.26
CA LEU A 206 -7.96 20.50 11.85
C LEU A 206 -7.52 21.75 11.08
N LEU A 207 -6.23 21.89 10.80
CA LEU A 207 -5.66 23.05 10.12
C LEU A 207 -6.19 23.19 8.69
N VAL A 208 -6.35 22.08 7.98
CA VAL A 208 -6.76 22.07 6.57
C VAL A 208 -8.29 22.15 6.43
N THR A 209 -9.03 21.49 7.30
CA THR A 209 -10.48 21.30 7.10
C THR A 209 -11.35 21.96 8.15
N GLY A 210 -10.77 22.36 9.28
CA GLY A 210 -11.50 22.83 10.48
C GLY A 210 -12.09 21.71 11.33
N LYS A 211 -11.80 20.42 11.02
CA LYS A 211 -12.33 19.25 11.72
C LYS A 211 -11.20 18.25 12.02
N PRO A 212 -10.91 17.94 13.31
CA PRO A 212 -9.75 17.13 13.69
C PRO A 212 -9.84 15.64 13.30
N LEU A 213 -11.02 15.17 12.86
CA LEU A 213 -11.27 13.79 12.44
C LEU A 213 -11.80 13.74 11.00
N TRP A 214 -11.41 14.72 10.17
CA TRP A 214 -11.86 14.80 8.77
C TRP A 214 -11.49 13.52 7.99
N SER A 215 -10.26 13.08 8.06
CA SER A 215 -9.78 11.88 7.36
C SER A 215 -10.67 10.67 7.66
N LEU A 216 -11.04 10.45 8.92
CA LEU A 216 -11.90 9.35 9.34
C LEU A 216 -13.31 9.49 8.77
N THR A 217 -13.92 10.69 8.91
CA THR A 217 -15.29 10.94 8.46
C THR A 217 -15.42 10.91 6.94
N ASN A 218 -14.43 11.46 6.23
CA ASN A 218 -14.40 11.46 4.76
C ASN A 218 -14.18 10.03 4.21
N THR A 219 -13.28 9.24 4.81
CA THR A 219 -13.07 7.86 4.39
C THR A 219 -14.31 7.00 4.61
N ARG A 220 -15.07 7.21 5.69
CA ARG A 220 -16.39 6.57 5.91
C ARG A 220 -17.41 6.96 4.84
N ALA A 221 -17.49 8.25 4.50
CA ALA A 221 -18.39 8.73 3.46
C ALA A 221 -18.02 8.12 2.10
N THR A 222 -16.74 8.15 1.73
CA THR A 222 -16.23 7.52 0.51
C THR A 222 -16.48 6.00 0.47
N ALA A 223 -16.32 5.30 1.59
CA ALA A 223 -16.61 3.87 1.67
C ALA A 223 -18.09 3.57 1.37
N LYS A 224 -19.01 4.42 1.85
CA LYS A 224 -20.45 4.32 1.54
C LYS A 224 -20.74 4.61 0.07
N THR A 225 -20.16 5.69 -0.48
CA THR A 225 -20.33 6.07 -1.89
C THR A 225 -19.84 4.98 -2.84
N LEU A 226 -18.72 4.33 -2.49
CA LEU A 226 -18.13 3.25 -3.27
C LEU A 226 -18.66 1.84 -2.89
N HIS A 227 -19.73 1.75 -2.09
CA HIS A 227 -20.39 0.51 -1.66
C HIS A 227 -19.42 -0.56 -1.11
N ARG A 228 -18.37 -0.12 -0.38
CA ARG A 228 -17.35 -0.99 0.20
C ARG A 228 -17.84 -1.67 1.47
N ALA A 229 -17.45 -2.94 1.69
CA ALA A 229 -17.76 -3.66 2.91
C ALA A 229 -17.10 -3.00 4.13
N THR A 230 -17.89 -2.70 5.16
CA THR A 230 -17.49 -2.08 6.44
C THR A 230 -18.16 -2.82 7.60
N GLY A 231 -17.75 -2.54 8.83
CA GLY A 231 -18.37 -3.11 10.04
C GLY A 231 -17.74 -4.41 10.52
N ILE A 232 -17.73 -4.59 11.84
CA ILE A 232 -17.07 -5.73 12.50
C ILE A 232 -17.68 -7.09 12.11
N ALA A 233 -18.99 -7.15 11.87
CA ALA A 233 -19.69 -8.36 11.46
C ALA A 233 -19.20 -8.90 10.10
N ASN A 234 -18.64 -8.02 9.27
CA ASN A 234 -18.11 -8.36 7.96
C ASN A 234 -16.65 -8.83 7.98
N VAL A 235 -15.92 -8.63 9.09
CA VAL A 235 -14.50 -8.98 9.21
C VAL A 235 -14.23 -10.46 9.02
N PRO A 236 -14.99 -11.42 9.61
CA PRO A 236 -14.71 -12.84 9.42
C PRO A 236 -14.75 -13.27 7.96
N TYR A 237 -15.73 -12.80 7.20
CA TYR A 237 -15.88 -13.17 5.79
C TYR A 237 -14.92 -12.38 4.88
N TYR A 238 -15.01 -11.03 4.91
CA TYR A 238 -14.20 -10.20 3.99
C TYR A 238 -12.73 -10.17 4.40
N GLY A 239 -12.39 -10.20 5.70
CA GLY A 239 -11.00 -10.27 6.16
C GLY A 239 -10.31 -11.56 5.73
N ALA A 240 -10.98 -12.70 5.91
CA ALA A 240 -10.47 -13.99 5.44
C ALA A 240 -10.35 -14.03 3.91
N ARG A 241 -11.35 -13.52 3.20
CA ARG A 241 -11.34 -13.42 1.73
C ARG A 241 -10.16 -12.57 1.25
N ARG A 242 -9.98 -11.35 1.81
CA ARG A 242 -8.87 -10.46 1.44
C ARG A 242 -7.50 -11.07 1.73
N LEU A 243 -7.38 -11.75 2.88
CA LEU A 243 -6.15 -12.46 3.18
C LEU A 243 -5.89 -13.62 2.20
N GLY A 244 -6.95 -14.30 1.76
CA GLY A 244 -6.90 -15.32 0.70
C GLY A 244 -6.53 -14.76 -0.67
N GLU A 245 -7.01 -13.57 -1.01
CA GLU A 245 -6.64 -12.85 -2.24
C GLU A 245 -5.15 -12.46 -2.22
N VAL A 246 -4.63 -12.03 -1.05
CA VAL A 246 -3.21 -11.62 -0.90
C VAL A 246 -2.25 -12.81 -0.82
N LEU A 247 -2.53 -13.83 0.00
CA LEU A 247 -1.61 -14.97 0.20
C LEU A 247 -1.84 -16.13 -0.77
N GLY A 248 -3.01 -16.17 -1.39
CA GLY A 248 -3.47 -17.36 -2.08
C GLY A 248 -3.92 -18.49 -1.13
N PRO A 249 -4.73 -19.45 -1.59
CA PRO A 249 -5.17 -20.59 -0.76
C PRO A 249 -3.99 -21.44 -0.25
N ASP A 250 -2.97 -21.60 -1.07
CA ASP A 250 -1.73 -22.30 -0.76
C ASP A 250 -0.94 -21.61 0.36
N GLY A 251 -0.81 -20.29 0.28
CA GLY A 251 -0.14 -19.48 1.31
C GLY A 251 -0.90 -19.47 2.62
N LEU A 252 -2.24 -19.37 2.58
CA LEU A 252 -3.09 -19.48 3.78
C LEU A 252 -2.96 -20.83 4.44
N PHE A 253 -3.01 -21.91 3.66
CA PHE A 253 -2.84 -23.27 4.18
C PHE A 253 -1.48 -23.45 4.84
N ALA A 254 -0.40 -23.00 4.15
CA ALA A 254 0.96 -23.06 4.68
C ALA A 254 1.11 -22.23 5.96
N ALA A 255 0.56 -21.01 6.00
CA ALA A 255 0.59 -20.11 7.16
C ALA A 255 -0.19 -20.69 8.35
N GLY A 256 -1.38 -21.22 8.12
CA GLY A 256 -2.23 -21.81 9.16
C GLY A 256 -1.59 -23.06 9.77
N LEU A 257 -1.21 -24.03 8.94
CA LEU A 257 -0.59 -25.28 9.41
C LEU A 257 0.79 -25.03 10.03
N GLY A 258 1.62 -24.20 9.38
CA GLY A 258 2.94 -23.82 9.89
C GLY A 258 2.87 -23.03 11.18
N GLY A 259 1.91 -22.10 11.30
CA GLY A 259 1.65 -21.35 12.53
C GLY A 259 1.20 -22.24 13.68
N ALA A 260 0.27 -23.17 13.43
CA ALA A 260 -0.19 -24.14 14.42
C ALA A 260 0.97 -25.02 14.94
N LEU A 261 1.76 -25.59 14.03
CA LEU A 261 2.93 -26.41 14.37
C LEU A 261 3.98 -25.60 15.13
N ALA A 262 4.26 -24.35 14.69
CA ALA A 262 5.24 -23.48 15.34
C ALA A 262 4.81 -23.10 16.77
N LEU A 263 3.54 -22.75 16.98
CA LEU A 263 2.99 -22.44 18.32
C LEU A 263 2.95 -23.66 19.23
N TRP A 264 2.68 -24.83 18.67
CA TRP A 264 2.64 -26.06 19.43
C TRP A 264 4.02 -26.57 19.83
N LEU A 265 4.98 -26.59 18.88
CA LEU A 265 6.27 -27.26 19.07
C LEU A 265 7.45 -26.32 19.36
N THR A 266 7.32 -25.03 18.99
CA THR A 266 8.37 -24.00 19.16
C THR A 266 7.80 -22.68 19.67
N ARG A 267 6.88 -22.75 20.66
CA ARG A 267 6.11 -21.62 21.18
C ARG A 267 6.96 -20.37 21.48
N SER A 268 8.09 -20.56 22.15
CA SER A 268 8.98 -19.43 22.53
C SER A 268 9.49 -18.64 21.34
N ARG A 269 9.66 -19.28 20.18
CA ARG A 269 10.12 -18.66 18.93
C ARG A 269 8.97 -18.05 18.14
N ALA A 270 7.78 -18.69 18.18
CA ALA A 270 6.61 -18.29 17.40
C ALA A 270 5.79 -17.16 18.06
N LEU A 271 5.85 -17.03 19.40
CA LEU A 271 4.94 -16.21 20.19
C LEU A 271 4.93 -14.74 19.78
N LEU A 272 6.11 -14.12 19.55
CA LEU A 272 6.18 -12.71 19.18
C LEU A 272 5.49 -12.45 17.84
N GLY A 273 5.75 -13.30 16.84
CA GLY A 273 5.11 -13.20 15.53
C GLY A 273 3.60 -13.43 15.58
N ALA A 274 3.16 -14.41 16.40
CA ALA A 274 1.74 -14.69 16.59
C ALA A 274 1.02 -13.52 17.30
N LEU A 275 1.63 -12.93 18.33
CA LEU A 275 1.06 -11.74 19.00
C LEU A 275 0.99 -10.54 18.05
N ALA A 276 2.01 -10.33 17.22
CA ALA A 276 1.99 -9.28 16.21
C ALA A 276 0.88 -9.51 15.15
N ALA A 277 0.68 -10.76 14.70
CA ALA A 277 -0.39 -11.11 13.78
C ALA A 277 -1.78 -10.92 14.42
N LEU A 278 -1.93 -11.31 15.70
CA LEU A 278 -3.15 -11.07 16.46
C LEU A 278 -3.44 -9.57 16.63
N ALA A 279 -2.43 -8.77 16.97
CA ALA A 279 -2.58 -7.32 17.06
C ALA A 279 -3.02 -6.71 15.72
N ALA A 280 -2.48 -7.20 14.58
CA ALA A 280 -2.89 -6.77 13.26
C ALA A 280 -4.33 -7.17 12.91
N LEU A 281 -4.80 -8.35 13.34
CA LEU A 281 -6.20 -8.76 13.20
C LEU A 281 -7.13 -7.90 14.06
N VAL A 282 -6.73 -7.57 15.29
CA VAL A 282 -7.47 -6.64 16.15
C VAL A 282 -7.53 -5.25 15.53
N ALA A 283 -6.42 -4.76 14.95
CA ALA A 283 -6.40 -3.48 14.23
C ALA A 283 -7.39 -3.48 13.05
N LEU A 284 -7.42 -4.54 12.25
CA LEU A 284 -8.39 -4.71 11.14
C LEU A 284 -9.83 -4.66 11.67
N ALA A 285 -10.12 -5.35 12.77
CA ALA A 285 -11.46 -5.35 13.39
C ALA A 285 -11.85 -3.95 13.89
N LEU A 286 -10.94 -3.21 14.53
CA LEU A 286 -11.16 -1.84 14.98
C LEU A 286 -11.37 -0.87 13.81
N VAL A 287 -10.59 -0.97 12.75
CA VAL A 287 -10.75 -0.21 11.52
C VAL A 287 -12.14 -0.47 10.92
N ALA A 288 -12.54 -1.72 10.77
CA ALA A 288 -13.85 -2.09 10.25
C ALA A 288 -15.00 -1.60 11.17
N SER A 289 -14.86 -1.76 12.50
CA SER A 289 -15.85 -1.28 13.47
C SER A 289 -16.03 0.23 13.44
N SER A 290 -14.97 0.96 13.11
CA SER A 290 -15.04 2.41 12.92
C SER A 290 -15.69 2.85 11.60
N GLY A 291 -16.24 1.92 10.81
CA GLY A 291 -16.92 2.19 9.53
C GLY A 291 -15.97 2.43 8.34
N LEU A 292 -14.69 2.08 8.48
CA LEU A 292 -13.74 2.09 7.39
C LEU A 292 -13.85 0.80 6.54
N PRO A 293 -13.46 0.83 5.25
CA PRO A 293 -13.64 -0.31 4.36
C PRO A 293 -12.66 -1.45 4.67
N ILE A 294 -13.07 -2.71 4.45
CA ILE A 294 -12.22 -3.89 4.53
C ILE A 294 -11.60 -4.13 3.14
N GLN A 295 -10.31 -3.82 2.98
CA GLN A 295 -9.57 -3.90 1.71
C GLN A 295 -8.33 -4.79 1.83
N ASP A 296 -7.79 -5.25 0.69
CA ASP A 296 -6.60 -6.11 0.60
C ASP A 296 -5.39 -5.53 1.33
N ARG A 297 -5.19 -4.22 1.19
CA ARG A 297 -4.07 -3.49 1.79
C ARG A 297 -4.04 -3.54 3.32
N TYR A 298 -5.19 -3.71 3.98
CA TYR A 298 -5.24 -3.80 5.45
C TYR A 298 -4.75 -5.15 6.01
N VAL A 299 -4.61 -6.16 5.17
CA VAL A 299 -4.13 -7.48 5.58
C VAL A 299 -2.66 -7.77 5.21
N PHE A 300 -1.92 -6.82 4.60
CA PHE A 300 -0.53 -7.04 4.18
C PHE A 300 0.42 -7.36 5.33
N LEU A 301 0.27 -6.73 6.49
CA LEU A 301 1.08 -7.09 7.67
C LEU A 301 0.79 -8.50 8.13
N ILE A 302 -0.49 -8.89 8.16
CA ILE A 302 -0.91 -10.25 8.51
C ILE A 302 -0.35 -11.25 7.49
N ALA A 303 -0.39 -10.90 6.20
CA ALA A 303 0.16 -11.71 5.14
C ALA A 303 1.68 -11.89 5.24
N ALA A 304 2.43 -10.82 5.55
CA ALA A 304 3.87 -10.89 5.74
C ALA A 304 4.26 -11.79 6.93
N LEU A 305 3.55 -11.68 8.05
CA LEU A 305 3.72 -12.56 9.21
C LEU A 305 3.27 -13.99 8.91
N GLY A 306 2.15 -14.15 8.19
CA GLY A 306 1.67 -15.44 7.70
C GLY A 306 2.68 -16.14 6.79
N ALA A 307 3.35 -15.39 5.92
CA ALA A 307 4.41 -15.95 5.07
C ALA A 307 5.58 -16.51 5.90
N ILE A 308 5.95 -15.87 7.04
CA ILE A 308 6.97 -16.40 7.95
C ILE A 308 6.51 -17.73 8.54
N PHE A 309 5.25 -17.82 8.98
CA PHE A 309 4.68 -19.07 9.48
C PHE A 309 4.53 -20.12 8.38
N GLY A 310 4.22 -19.73 7.14
CA GLY A 310 4.23 -20.63 5.98
C GLY A 310 5.62 -21.21 5.71
N GLY A 311 6.66 -20.36 5.75
CA GLY A 311 8.04 -20.80 5.71
C GLY A 311 8.41 -21.75 6.87
N ALA A 312 7.88 -21.48 8.08
CA ALA A 312 8.04 -22.39 9.21
C ALA A 312 7.32 -23.71 8.96
N GLY A 313 6.15 -23.71 8.32
CA GLY A 313 5.47 -24.91 7.89
C GLY A 313 6.36 -25.81 7.03
N LEU A 314 7.13 -25.20 6.10
CA LEU A 314 8.04 -25.92 5.20
C LEU A 314 9.32 -26.42 5.87
N PHE A 315 9.96 -25.58 6.69
CA PHE A 315 11.32 -25.86 7.19
C PHE A 315 11.46 -25.73 8.71
N GLY A 316 10.39 -25.46 9.46
CA GLY A 316 10.44 -25.24 10.89
C GLY A 316 10.85 -26.48 11.70
N TRP A 317 10.65 -27.68 11.18
CA TRP A 317 11.14 -28.94 11.76
C TRP A 317 12.67 -28.92 11.99
N ARG A 318 13.43 -28.10 11.25
CA ARG A 318 14.88 -27.92 11.47
C ARG A 318 15.22 -27.21 12.78
N SER A 319 14.24 -26.57 13.40
CA SER A 319 14.38 -25.90 14.71
C SER A 319 14.21 -26.86 15.89
N LEU A 320 13.76 -28.09 15.64
CA LEU A 320 13.66 -29.17 16.62
C LEU A 320 14.97 -29.96 16.68
N GLU A 321 15.26 -30.54 17.85
CA GLU A 321 16.35 -31.48 18.03
C GLU A 321 16.17 -32.70 17.10
N ARG A 322 17.31 -33.35 16.72
CA ARG A 322 17.28 -34.46 15.77
C ARG A 322 16.39 -35.62 16.24
N ASP A 323 16.39 -35.88 17.54
CA ASP A 323 15.67 -36.99 18.16
C ASP A 323 14.27 -36.62 18.67
N HIS A 324 13.80 -35.39 18.39
CA HIS A 324 12.49 -34.95 18.85
C HIS A 324 11.38 -35.81 18.23
N PRO A 325 10.48 -36.43 19.05
CA PRO A 325 9.52 -37.45 18.59
C PRO A 325 8.54 -36.92 17.52
N ARG A 326 8.24 -35.61 17.53
CA ARG A 326 7.28 -34.99 16.60
C ARG A 326 7.95 -34.38 15.35
N ARG A 327 9.28 -34.54 15.18
CA ARG A 327 9.99 -34.02 14.01
C ARG A 327 9.49 -34.64 12.70
N ARG A 328 9.26 -35.98 12.70
CA ARG A 328 8.70 -36.67 11.53
C ARG A 328 7.31 -36.21 11.16
N LEU A 329 6.47 -35.91 12.15
CA LEU A 329 5.13 -35.34 11.92
C LEU A 329 5.23 -33.98 11.21
N TRP A 330 6.10 -33.08 11.67
CA TRP A 330 6.30 -31.79 11.00
C TRP A 330 6.88 -31.96 9.58
N GLN A 331 7.80 -32.89 9.36
CA GLN A 331 8.30 -33.23 8.03
C GLN A 331 7.19 -33.73 7.10
N GLY A 332 6.29 -34.59 7.58
CA GLY A 332 5.11 -35.02 6.83
C GLY A 332 4.18 -33.85 6.47
N ALA A 333 3.91 -32.95 7.42
CA ALA A 333 3.16 -31.73 7.14
C ALA A 333 3.85 -30.82 6.11
N SER A 334 5.19 -30.74 6.14
CA SER A 334 5.97 -29.96 5.14
C SER A 334 5.80 -30.53 3.73
N ILE A 335 5.78 -31.85 3.57
CA ILE A 335 5.52 -32.51 2.28
C ILE A 335 4.13 -32.13 1.76
N VAL A 336 3.09 -32.18 2.61
CA VAL A 336 1.74 -31.78 2.21
C VAL A 336 1.71 -30.31 1.78
N ILE A 337 2.38 -29.42 2.49
CA ILE A 337 2.46 -27.98 2.12
C ILE A 337 3.16 -27.84 0.75
N VAL A 338 4.27 -28.54 0.50
CA VAL A 338 4.97 -28.51 -0.80
C VAL A 338 4.03 -28.96 -1.93
N LEU A 339 3.29 -30.03 -1.74
CA LEU A 339 2.34 -30.53 -2.74
C LEU A 339 1.23 -29.52 -3.03
N VAL A 340 0.67 -28.88 -2.00
CA VAL A 340 -0.36 -27.83 -2.15
C VAL A 340 0.20 -26.61 -2.88
N ILE A 341 1.38 -26.14 -2.51
CA ILE A 341 2.04 -25.01 -3.21
C ILE A 341 2.34 -25.38 -4.66
N GLY A 342 2.91 -26.58 -4.90
CA GLY A 342 3.21 -27.06 -6.25
C GLY A 342 1.98 -27.15 -7.14
N ALA A 343 0.88 -27.69 -6.63
CA ALA A 343 -0.40 -27.75 -7.33
C ALA A 343 -0.96 -26.32 -7.61
N SER A 344 -0.86 -25.41 -6.66
CA SER A 344 -1.28 -24.02 -6.82
C SER A 344 -0.44 -23.29 -7.88
N ILE A 345 0.87 -23.46 -7.90
CA ILE A 345 1.76 -22.88 -8.92
C ILE A 345 1.38 -23.43 -10.30
N ALA A 346 1.24 -24.75 -10.45
CA ALA A 346 0.86 -25.37 -11.72
C ALA A 346 -0.49 -24.80 -12.25
N TRP A 347 -1.41 -24.48 -11.35
CA TRP A 347 -2.70 -23.86 -11.69
C TRP A 347 -2.57 -22.36 -12.06
N GLN A 348 -1.63 -21.63 -11.47
CA GLN A 348 -1.52 -20.17 -11.60
C GLN A 348 -0.54 -19.73 -12.70
N VAL A 349 0.48 -20.52 -13.03
CA VAL A 349 1.51 -20.19 -14.05
C VAL A 349 0.92 -19.68 -15.36
N PRO A 350 -0.11 -20.31 -15.97
CA PRO A 350 -0.71 -19.81 -17.21
C PRO A 350 -1.40 -18.45 -17.07
N ARG A 351 -1.64 -17.99 -15.83
CA ARG A 351 -2.34 -16.72 -15.52
C ARG A 351 -1.39 -15.59 -15.17
N PHE A 352 -0.22 -15.94 -14.60
CA PHE A 352 0.77 -14.95 -14.15
C PHE A 352 1.37 -14.17 -15.32
N ASP A 353 1.72 -14.85 -16.40
CA ASP A 353 2.26 -14.26 -17.64
C ASP A 353 1.30 -13.21 -18.23
N LYS A 354 0.00 -13.45 -18.15
CA LYS A 354 -1.03 -12.54 -18.66
C LYS A 354 -1.15 -11.23 -17.89
N THR A 355 -0.76 -11.19 -16.63
CA THR A 355 -0.97 -10.05 -15.74
C THR A 355 0.12 -8.99 -15.87
N PHE A 356 1.34 -9.41 -16.21
CA PHE A 356 2.49 -8.53 -16.40
C PHE A 356 2.79 -8.21 -17.88
N ASP A 357 2.09 -8.83 -18.83
CA ASP A 357 2.27 -8.56 -20.25
C ASP A 357 1.78 -7.16 -20.62
N SER A 358 2.72 -6.31 -21.01
CA SER A 358 2.46 -4.93 -21.45
C SER A 358 1.87 -4.84 -22.87
N SER A 359 1.88 -5.92 -23.63
CA SER A 359 1.48 -5.95 -25.06
C SER A 359 -0.01 -6.15 -25.27
N ARG A 360 -0.77 -6.56 -24.23
CA ARG A 360 -2.21 -6.82 -24.37
C ARG A 360 -3.02 -5.54 -24.33
N PRO A 361 -3.88 -5.29 -25.34
CA PRO A 361 -4.87 -4.24 -25.25
C PRO A 361 -5.90 -4.59 -24.17
N ALA A 362 -6.17 -3.63 -23.32
CA ALA A 362 -7.36 -3.54 -22.50
C ALA A 362 -7.52 -4.40 -21.26
N ASP A 363 -6.79 -5.46 -21.04
CA ASP A 363 -6.92 -6.21 -19.79
C ASP A 363 -6.03 -5.61 -18.70
N GLN A 364 -6.64 -5.32 -17.58
CA GLN A 364 -6.17 -4.94 -16.23
C GLN A 364 -4.65 -5.08 -15.92
N SER A 365 -3.77 -4.96 -16.91
CA SER A 365 -2.33 -5.09 -16.73
C SER A 365 -1.76 -3.78 -16.14
N LEU A 366 -0.87 -3.92 -15.16
CA LEU A 366 -0.14 -2.80 -14.56
C LEU A 366 0.61 -1.97 -15.63
N GLY A 367 1.11 -2.64 -16.67
CA GLY A 367 1.73 -1.99 -17.82
C GLY A 367 0.77 -1.10 -18.62
N ALA A 368 -0.50 -1.50 -18.75
CA ALA A 368 -1.49 -0.67 -19.39
C ALA A 368 -1.80 0.59 -18.57
N GLN A 369 -1.95 0.46 -17.26
CA GLN A 369 -2.14 1.62 -16.37
C GLN A 369 -0.96 2.59 -16.43
N GLN A 370 0.28 2.08 -16.42
CA GLN A 370 1.47 2.91 -16.60
C GLN A 370 1.47 3.64 -17.95
N ARG A 371 1.11 2.96 -19.04
CA ARG A 371 1.01 3.59 -20.37
C ARG A 371 -0.05 4.67 -20.42
N ILE A 372 -1.23 4.43 -19.82
CA ILE A 372 -2.32 5.42 -19.76
C ILE A 372 -1.85 6.69 -19.03
N GLN A 373 -1.09 6.55 -17.94
CA GLN A 373 -0.49 7.71 -17.26
C GLN A 373 0.58 8.39 -18.12
N ALA A 374 1.47 7.63 -18.76
CA ALA A 374 2.50 8.19 -19.64
C ALA A 374 1.91 8.92 -20.84
N ASP A 375 0.85 8.38 -21.44
CA ASP A 375 0.12 9.00 -22.55
C ASP A 375 -0.54 10.33 -22.09
N LEU A 376 -1.06 10.39 -20.85
CA LEU A 376 -1.60 11.63 -20.27
C LEU A 376 -0.49 12.68 -20.07
N VAL A 377 0.63 12.27 -19.50
CA VAL A 377 1.80 13.14 -19.30
C VAL A 377 2.33 13.67 -20.64
N SER A 378 2.33 12.86 -21.70
CA SER A 378 2.77 13.30 -23.04
C SER A 378 1.92 14.43 -23.60
N LEU A 379 0.60 14.42 -23.35
CA LEU A 379 -0.32 15.49 -23.78
C LEU A 379 -0.12 16.78 -22.97
N VAL A 380 0.23 16.68 -21.68
CA VAL A 380 0.62 17.84 -20.88
C VAL A 380 1.95 18.43 -21.38
N SER A 381 2.95 17.58 -21.61
CA SER A 381 4.28 17.98 -22.06
C SER A 381 4.29 18.59 -23.47
N SER A 382 3.37 18.17 -24.35
CA SER A 382 3.19 18.75 -25.68
C SER A 382 2.33 20.03 -25.68
N HIS A 383 1.93 20.51 -24.49
CA HIS A 383 1.01 21.65 -24.32
C HIS A 383 -0.35 21.48 -25.00
N ALA A 384 -0.75 20.25 -25.31
CA ALA A 384 -2.09 19.96 -25.81
C ALA A 384 -3.17 20.15 -24.74
N ILE A 385 -2.81 19.97 -23.47
CA ILE A 385 -3.66 20.28 -22.30
C ILE A 385 -3.13 21.57 -21.69
N THR A 386 -3.96 22.62 -21.72
CA THR A 386 -3.57 23.97 -21.25
C THR A 386 -4.74 24.67 -20.60
N GLU A 387 -4.49 25.51 -19.61
CA GLU A 387 -5.46 26.38 -18.94
C GLU A 387 -5.76 27.66 -19.76
N ARG A 388 -5.08 27.88 -20.90
CA ARG A 388 -5.24 29.10 -21.71
C ARG A 388 -6.64 29.31 -22.25
N CYS A 389 -7.40 28.23 -22.46
CA CYS A 389 -8.79 28.26 -22.93
C CYS A 389 -9.83 28.23 -21.80
N GLY A 390 -9.43 28.40 -20.54
CA GLY A 390 -10.32 28.25 -19.39
C GLY A 390 -10.03 26.98 -18.60
N ARG A 391 -11.03 26.48 -17.87
CA ARG A 391 -10.85 25.33 -16.97
C ARG A 391 -10.60 24.04 -17.73
N ILE A 392 -9.76 23.19 -17.12
CA ILE A 392 -9.59 21.79 -17.57
C ILE A 392 -10.69 20.96 -16.90
N SER A 393 -11.36 20.17 -17.70
CA SER A 393 -12.41 19.27 -17.23
C SER A 393 -12.18 17.83 -17.68
N VAL A 394 -12.61 16.91 -16.80
CA VAL A 394 -12.45 15.47 -16.96
C VAL A 394 -13.75 14.75 -16.61
N PRO A 395 -14.06 13.60 -17.21
CA PRO A 395 -15.32 12.88 -16.95
C PRO A 395 -15.31 12.15 -15.59
N TYR A 396 -14.14 11.90 -15.00
CA TYR A 396 -13.99 11.15 -13.75
C TYR A 396 -12.73 11.57 -12.98
N ALA A 397 -12.67 11.21 -11.69
CA ALA A 397 -11.70 11.78 -10.76
C ALA A 397 -10.24 11.31 -10.95
N THR A 398 -10.00 10.13 -11.54
CA THR A 398 -8.67 9.51 -11.58
C THR A 398 -7.58 10.33 -12.26
N PRO A 399 -7.82 11.06 -13.38
CA PRO A 399 -6.79 11.91 -14.02
C PRO A 399 -6.39 13.13 -13.19
N VAL A 400 -7.27 13.59 -12.29
CA VAL A 400 -7.11 14.87 -11.57
C VAL A 400 -5.75 15.03 -10.89
N PRO A 401 -5.29 14.11 -10.01
CA PRO A 401 -4.04 14.35 -9.28
C PRO A 401 -2.81 14.31 -10.18
N LEU A 402 -2.82 13.51 -11.26
CA LEU A 402 -1.71 13.47 -12.21
C LEU A 402 -1.62 14.76 -13.03
N LEU A 403 -2.76 15.27 -13.51
CA LEU A 403 -2.84 16.55 -14.21
C LEU A 403 -2.41 17.69 -13.28
N ALA A 404 -2.93 17.74 -12.05
CA ALA A 404 -2.58 18.77 -11.08
C ALA A 404 -1.07 18.79 -10.79
N LEU A 405 -0.46 17.59 -10.64
CA LEU A 405 0.98 17.46 -10.38
C LEU A 405 1.84 18.03 -11.51
N TYR A 406 1.51 17.70 -12.78
CA TYR A 406 2.28 18.09 -13.95
C TYR A 406 1.99 19.49 -14.45
N LEU A 407 0.77 19.98 -14.31
CA LEU A 407 0.39 21.35 -14.65
C LEU A 407 0.77 22.35 -13.55
N HIS A 408 1.24 21.85 -12.41
CA HIS A 408 1.56 22.66 -11.25
C HIS A 408 0.38 23.50 -10.74
N THR A 409 -0.84 22.97 -10.88
CA THR A 409 -2.09 23.63 -10.43
C THR A 409 -2.71 22.91 -9.23
N GLY A 410 -3.72 23.51 -8.62
CA GLY A 410 -4.50 22.85 -7.57
C GLY A 410 -5.48 21.82 -8.16
N PRO A 411 -5.73 20.69 -7.50
CA PRO A 411 -6.74 19.74 -7.96
C PRO A 411 -8.15 20.35 -8.08
N THR A 412 -8.44 21.44 -7.38
CA THR A 412 -9.70 22.21 -7.46
C THR A 412 -9.88 22.94 -8.79
N GLU A 413 -8.80 23.21 -9.52
CA GLU A 413 -8.84 23.86 -10.82
C GLU A 413 -9.24 22.89 -11.95
N ILE A 414 -9.20 21.58 -11.68
CA ILE A 414 -9.59 20.54 -12.63
C ILE A 414 -10.99 20.07 -12.26
N VAL A 415 -11.95 20.32 -13.14
CA VAL A 415 -13.38 20.07 -12.89
C VAL A 415 -13.73 18.63 -13.29
N VAL A 416 -14.31 17.88 -12.36
CA VAL A 416 -14.86 16.52 -12.66
C VAL A 416 -16.33 16.67 -13.07
N ALA A 417 -16.55 17.27 -14.24
CA ALA A 417 -17.86 17.44 -14.87
C ALA A 417 -17.68 17.94 -16.31
N GLN A 418 -18.75 17.96 -17.08
CA GLN A 418 -18.78 18.69 -18.33
C GLN A 418 -18.80 20.21 -18.09
N VAL A 419 -18.05 20.94 -18.88
CA VAL A 419 -18.04 22.42 -18.89
C VAL A 419 -18.44 22.94 -20.26
N ASN A 420 -18.96 24.16 -20.35
CA ASN A 420 -19.39 24.76 -21.61
C ASN A 420 -18.26 25.46 -22.37
N HIS A 421 -17.13 25.72 -21.70
CA HIS A 421 -15.97 26.43 -22.23
C HIS A 421 -14.69 25.92 -21.54
N GLY A 422 -13.59 25.78 -22.30
CA GLY A 422 -12.30 25.32 -21.78
C GLY A 422 -11.75 24.09 -22.51
N THR A 423 -10.97 23.28 -21.79
CA THR A 423 -10.39 22.04 -22.27
C THR A 423 -11.09 20.83 -21.63
N TYR A 424 -11.56 19.89 -22.43
CA TYR A 424 -12.19 18.64 -21.98
C TYR A 424 -11.35 17.44 -22.40
N LEU A 425 -11.00 16.60 -21.41
CA LEU A 425 -10.22 15.40 -21.61
C LEU A 425 -11.14 14.17 -21.53
N GLN A 426 -11.02 13.24 -22.46
CA GLN A 426 -11.78 11.99 -22.47
C GLN A 426 -10.88 10.79 -22.77
N ALA A 427 -11.19 9.62 -22.19
CA ALA A 427 -10.55 8.37 -22.57
C ALA A 427 -10.84 8.08 -24.05
N ALA A 428 -9.80 7.71 -24.82
CA ALA A 428 -9.91 7.47 -26.26
C ALA A 428 -10.79 6.26 -26.60
N ASN A 429 -10.94 5.31 -25.68
CA ASN A 429 -11.78 4.13 -25.84
C ASN A 429 -12.27 3.59 -24.49
N HIS A 430 -13.26 2.71 -24.55
CA HIS A 430 -13.88 2.12 -23.37
C HIS A 430 -12.91 1.30 -22.48
N ALA A 431 -11.91 0.68 -23.08
CA ALA A 431 -10.92 -0.11 -22.36
C ALA A 431 -10.02 0.76 -21.48
N VAL A 432 -9.55 1.90 -21.98
CA VAL A 432 -8.81 2.90 -21.20
C VAL A 432 -9.66 3.41 -20.05
N TYR A 433 -10.93 3.69 -20.32
CA TYR A 433 -11.87 4.11 -19.29
C TYR A 433 -11.96 3.08 -18.16
N LEU A 434 -12.26 1.79 -18.49
CA LEU A 434 -12.39 0.72 -17.49
C LEU A 434 -11.14 0.50 -16.64
N GLN A 435 -9.95 0.73 -17.22
CA GLN A 435 -8.68 0.53 -16.51
C GLN A 435 -8.29 1.70 -15.62
N TYR A 436 -8.86 2.88 -15.86
CA TYR A 436 -8.44 4.11 -15.19
C TYR A 436 -9.56 4.75 -14.35
N GLN A 437 -10.69 4.08 -14.17
CA GLN A 437 -11.77 4.51 -13.27
C GLN A 437 -11.50 4.06 -11.83
N LEU A 438 -12.00 4.81 -10.86
CA LEU A 438 -11.97 4.45 -9.44
C LEU A 438 -13.08 3.46 -9.08
N ASP A 439 -14.25 3.61 -9.73
CA ASP A 439 -15.45 2.83 -9.47
C ASP A 439 -16.27 2.64 -10.76
N ARG A 440 -16.92 1.48 -10.85
CA ARG A 440 -17.82 1.14 -11.96
C ARG A 440 -19.01 2.10 -12.11
N HIS A 441 -19.38 2.78 -11.04
CA HIS A 441 -20.49 3.75 -11.02
C HIS A 441 -20.12 5.14 -11.56
N GLU A 442 -18.82 5.44 -11.80
CA GLU A 442 -18.42 6.68 -12.47
C GLU A 442 -18.90 6.74 -13.94
N LEU A 443 -19.08 5.59 -14.59
CA LEU A 443 -19.59 5.47 -15.98
C LEU A 443 -20.93 6.19 -16.22
N ALA A 444 -21.86 6.12 -15.29
CA ALA A 444 -23.18 6.71 -15.42
C ALA A 444 -23.18 8.25 -15.46
N ARG A 445 -22.05 8.88 -15.08
CA ARG A 445 -21.89 10.34 -15.00
C ARG A 445 -21.07 10.93 -16.13
N SER A 446 -20.33 10.10 -16.89
CA SER A 446 -19.57 10.57 -18.05
C SER A 446 -20.51 10.75 -19.25
N GLY A 447 -21.12 11.93 -19.34
CA GLY A 447 -21.79 12.35 -20.56
C GLY A 447 -20.82 12.32 -21.77
N GLY A 448 -21.35 12.34 -22.99
CA GLY A 448 -20.55 12.45 -24.21
C GLY A 448 -19.69 13.74 -24.26
N ILE A 449 -19.14 14.04 -25.42
CA ILE A 449 -18.37 15.29 -25.65
C ILE A 449 -19.30 16.47 -25.43
N PRO A 450 -18.92 17.50 -24.65
CA PRO A 450 -19.75 18.69 -24.45
C PRO A 450 -20.04 19.40 -25.77
N PRO A 451 -21.21 20.00 -25.92
CA PRO A 451 -21.55 20.74 -27.15
C PRO A 451 -20.56 21.86 -27.44
N GLY A 452 -20.21 22.04 -28.72
CA GLY A 452 -19.28 23.08 -29.17
C GLY A 452 -17.79 22.74 -29.04
N PHE A 453 -17.46 21.64 -28.38
CA PHE A 453 -16.06 21.20 -28.28
C PHE A 453 -15.58 20.49 -29.55
N ARG A 454 -14.35 20.78 -29.96
CA ARG A 454 -13.69 20.17 -31.11
C ARG A 454 -12.44 19.42 -30.67
N LEU A 455 -12.17 18.27 -31.29
CA LEU A 455 -10.93 17.52 -31.05
C LEU A 455 -9.73 18.35 -31.50
N VAL A 456 -8.78 18.59 -30.60
CA VAL A 456 -7.57 19.37 -30.86
C VAL A 456 -6.31 18.54 -30.78
N ALA A 457 -6.32 17.47 -29.98
CA ALA A 457 -5.18 16.56 -29.86
C ALA A 457 -5.68 15.19 -29.35
N GLY A 458 -4.85 14.17 -29.50
CA GLY A 458 -5.12 12.85 -28.95
C GLY A 458 -3.96 11.90 -29.15
N ASN A 459 -4.00 10.83 -28.38
CA ASN A 459 -3.14 9.68 -28.53
C ASN A 459 -3.95 8.39 -28.31
N ARG A 460 -3.31 7.23 -28.18
CA ARG A 460 -4.04 5.96 -28.04
C ARG A 460 -4.88 5.85 -26.75
N SER A 461 -4.56 6.64 -25.71
CA SER A 461 -5.24 6.57 -24.40
C SER A 461 -6.20 7.74 -24.17
N TRP A 462 -5.95 8.92 -24.77
CA TRP A 462 -6.67 10.14 -24.46
C TRP A 462 -7.01 10.97 -25.67
N HIS A 463 -8.20 11.57 -25.66
CA HIS A 463 -8.61 12.62 -26.56
C HIS A 463 -8.78 13.94 -25.81
N VAL A 464 -8.27 15.01 -26.37
CA VAL A 464 -8.37 16.39 -25.87
C VAL A 464 -9.26 17.19 -26.78
N TYR A 465 -10.33 17.72 -26.21
CA TYR A 465 -11.27 18.58 -26.90
C TYR A 465 -11.17 19.99 -26.33
N SER A 466 -11.38 21.00 -27.14
CA SER A 466 -11.34 22.39 -26.72
C SER A 466 -12.51 23.18 -27.29
N ASN A 467 -13.01 24.10 -26.48
CA ASN A 467 -13.93 25.16 -26.86
C ASN A 467 -13.39 26.45 -26.24
N CYS A 468 -12.63 27.22 -27.03
CA CYS A 468 -11.97 28.45 -26.57
C CYS A 468 -12.79 29.73 -26.88
N GLY A 469 -14.03 29.58 -27.38
CA GLY A 469 -14.90 30.71 -27.74
C GLY A 469 -14.78 31.11 -29.17
#